data_567174d7a83ede324dcef33a404de423
#
_entry.id   567174d7a83ede324dcef33a404de423
#
_cell.length_a   1.000
_cell.length_b   1.000
_cell.length_c   1.000
_cell.angle_alpha   90.00
_cell.angle_beta   90.00
_cell.angle_gamma   90.00
#
_symmetry.space_group_name_H-M   'P 1'
#
loop_
_entity.id
_entity.type
_entity.pdbx_description
1 polymer ?
#
loop_
_entity_poly.entity_id
_entity_poly.type
_entity_poly.pdbx_seq_one_letter_code
_entity_poly.pdbx_strand_id
1 'polypeptide(L)'
;SWDTNIAEGMYWGIKMIDLDEELYGERRSAKAFVVVSDGQDWSGEIEKSLDLARSRGVRVYVVGVGTTAGGLIPDLPPQPYQQLPPPIHSSLDRRSLRAIAEAGGGQYFELGTERDEVIALEILSDIQQRAQVFQQEDIYTELYWPLLATAAGLLCIGTLFVKDRTQLWWQLAIGLTIVLVLL
;
A
#
# COMPACT_ATOMS: atom_id res chain seq x y z
N SER A 1 -29.62 -1.66 9.71
CA SER A 1 -29.18 -3.04 9.56
C SER A 1 -27.72 -3.13 9.94
N TRP A 2 -27.36 -4.17 10.67
CA TRP A 2 -25.98 -4.44 11.10
C TRP A 2 -25.31 -5.39 10.09
N ASP A 3 -25.47 -5.10 8.80
CA ASP A 3 -24.92 -5.95 7.76
C ASP A 3 -23.44 -5.63 7.56
N THR A 4 -22.60 -6.65 7.65
CA THR A 4 -21.20 -6.54 7.29
C THR A 4 -21.10 -6.45 5.78
N ASN A 5 -20.63 -5.32 5.26
CA ASN A 5 -20.46 -5.10 3.84
C ASN A 5 -18.96 -4.94 3.51
N ILE A 6 -18.31 -6.05 3.17
CA ILE A 6 -16.89 -6.07 2.81
C ILE A 6 -16.65 -5.22 1.55
N ALA A 7 -17.57 -5.27 0.59
CA ALA A 7 -17.48 -4.53 -0.66
C ALA A 7 -17.46 -3.01 -0.43
N GLU A 8 -18.29 -2.51 0.48
CA GLU A 8 -18.32 -1.09 0.83
C GLU A 8 -17.04 -0.66 1.55
N GLY A 9 -16.54 -1.50 2.47
CA GLY A 9 -15.27 -1.26 3.15
C GLY A 9 -14.09 -1.15 2.16
N MET A 10 -14.03 -2.04 1.18
CA MET A 10 -13.02 -2.00 0.11
C MET A 10 -13.17 -0.77 -0.78
N TYR A 11 -14.39 -0.41 -1.16
CA TYR A 11 -14.66 0.78 -1.96
C TYR A 11 -14.14 2.06 -1.27
N TRP A 12 -14.48 2.22 0.02
CA TRP A 12 -13.98 3.36 0.79
C TRP A 12 -12.47 3.34 0.98
N GLY A 13 -11.87 2.15 1.17
CA GLY A 13 -10.43 1.98 1.22
C GLY A 13 -9.73 2.45 -0.07
N ILE A 14 -10.30 2.12 -1.24
CA ILE A 14 -9.78 2.60 -2.53
C ILE A 14 -9.93 4.11 -2.65
N LYS A 15 -11.05 4.68 -2.22
CA LYS A 15 -11.26 6.14 -2.21
C LYS A 15 -10.24 6.86 -1.33
N MET A 16 -9.86 6.26 -0.20
CA MET A 16 -8.79 6.82 0.65
C MET A 16 -7.43 6.76 -0.04
N ILE A 17 -7.14 5.69 -0.79
CA ILE A 17 -5.93 5.58 -1.60
C ILE A 17 -5.91 6.66 -2.69
N ASP A 18 -7.01 6.85 -3.42
CA ASP A 18 -7.14 7.88 -4.46
C ASP A 18 -6.91 9.28 -3.88
N LEU A 19 -7.49 9.56 -2.72
CA LEU A 19 -7.33 10.84 -2.04
C LEU A 19 -5.89 11.08 -1.57
N ASP A 20 -5.23 10.06 -1.04
CA ASP A 20 -3.81 10.14 -0.63
C ASP A 20 -2.92 10.45 -1.84
N GLU A 21 -3.18 9.81 -2.98
CA GLU A 21 -2.45 10.05 -4.23
C GLU A 21 -2.71 11.45 -4.81
N GLU A 22 -3.92 11.96 -4.70
CA GLU A 22 -4.27 13.33 -5.12
C GLU A 22 -3.57 14.39 -4.27
N LEU A 23 -3.51 14.19 -2.94
CA LEU A 23 -2.96 15.18 -2.01
C LEU A 23 -1.43 15.15 -1.95
N TYR A 24 -0.82 13.99 -2.05
CA TYR A 24 0.62 13.79 -1.81
C TYR A 24 1.39 13.29 -3.02
N GLY A 25 0.71 13.13 -4.17
CA GLY A 25 1.26 12.54 -5.39
C GLY A 25 1.30 11.02 -5.35
N GLU A 26 1.46 10.41 -6.52
CA GLU A 26 1.60 8.96 -6.65
C GLU A 26 2.84 8.48 -5.87
N ARG A 27 2.60 7.92 -4.70
CA ARG A 27 3.62 7.18 -3.98
C ARG A 27 3.64 5.76 -4.54
N ARG A 28 4.72 5.37 -5.17
CA ARG A 28 4.94 4.01 -5.67
C ARG A 28 5.21 3.04 -4.50
N SER A 29 4.27 2.95 -3.58
CA SER A 29 4.29 1.99 -2.49
C SER A 29 3.32 0.87 -2.79
N ALA A 30 3.73 -0.38 -2.59
CA ALA A 30 2.81 -1.51 -2.69
C ALA A 30 1.71 -1.36 -1.64
N LYS A 31 0.45 -1.40 -2.07
CA LYS A 31 -0.73 -1.30 -1.23
C LYS A 31 -1.47 -2.62 -1.24
N ALA A 32 -2.09 -2.98 -0.14
CA ALA A 32 -2.87 -4.20 -0.02
C ALA A 32 -4.04 -3.99 0.95
N PHE A 33 -5.11 -4.74 0.74
CA PHE A 33 -6.18 -4.92 1.73
C PHE A 33 -5.95 -6.20 2.51
N VAL A 34 -6.21 -6.15 3.80
CA VAL A 34 -6.33 -7.34 4.66
C VAL A 34 -7.76 -7.38 5.17
N VAL A 35 -8.53 -8.32 4.68
CA VAL A 35 -9.92 -8.56 5.09
C VAL A 35 -9.94 -9.63 6.15
N VAL A 36 -10.48 -9.31 7.33
CA VAL A 36 -10.67 -10.25 8.45
C VAL A 36 -12.16 -10.51 8.59
N SER A 37 -12.60 -11.72 8.32
CA SER A 37 -14.04 -12.07 8.29
C SER A 37 -14.28 -13.55 8.56
N ASP A 38 -15.51 -13.89 8.95
CA ASP A 38 -16.01 -15.27 9.00
C ASP A 38 -16.56 -15.76 7.64
N GLY A 39 -16.64 -14.88 6.65
CA GLY A 39 -17.09 -15.18 5.29
C GLY A 39 -18.59 -14.99 5.06
N GLN A 40 -19.31 -14.52 6.05
CA GLN A 40 -20.73 -14.20 5.89
C GLN A 40 -20.89 -12.79 5.34
N ASP A 41 -20.75 -12.63 4.02
CA ASP A 41 -21.07 -11.39 3.31
C ASP A 41 -22.39 -11.52 2.56
N TRP A 42 -23.30 -10.64 2.87
CA TRP A 42 -24.66 -10.64 2.32
C TRP A 42 -24.85 -9.61 1.19
N SER A 43 -23.84 -8.84 0.84
CA SER A 43 -23.98 -7.72 -0.10
C SER A 43 -24.05 -8.13 -1.57
N GLY A 44 -23.49 -9.28 -1.95
CA GLY A 44 -23.44 -9.77 -3.34
C GLY A 44 -22.67 -8.87 -4.33
N GLU A 45 -22.09 -7.77 -3.87
CA GLU A 45 -21.38 -6.78 -4.73
C GLU A 45 -19.85 -6.85 -4.62
N ILE A 46 -19.34 -7.87 -3.94
CA ILE A 46 -17.91 -7.99 -3.65
C ILE A 46 -17.05 -8.10 -4.92
N GLU A 47 -17.58 -8.72 -5.98
CA GLU A 47 -16.87 -8.88 -7.25
C GLU A 47 -16.44 -7.55 -7.86
N LYS A 48 -17.35 -6.55 -7.85
CA LYS A 48 -17.04 -5.21 -8.37
C LYS A 48 -15.92 -4.53 -7.59
N SER A 49 -15.90 -4.70 -6.27
CA SER A 49 -14.88 -4.11 -5.41
C SER A 49 -13.54 -4.81 -5.56
N LEU A 50 -13.53 -6.14 -5.79
CA LEU A 50 -12.35 -6.92 -6.12
C LEU A 50 -11.75 -6.51 -7.48
N ASP A 51 -12.59 -6.34 -8.50
CA ASP A 51 -12.16 -5.86 -9.81
C ASP A 51 -11.58 -4.45 -9.73
N LEU A 52 -12.18 -3.58 -8.94
CA LEU A 52 -11.68 -2.23 -8.71
C LEU A 52 -10.33 -2.26 -7.98
N ALA A 53 -10.17 -3.08 -6.94
CA ALA A 53 -8.90 -3.26 -6.23
C ALA A 53 -7.82 -3.78 -7.20
N ARG A 54 -8.15 -4.78 -8.02
CA ARG A 54 -7.24 -5.36 -9.01
C ARG A 54 -6.81 -4.33 -10.06
N SER A 55 -7.74 -3.51 -10.56
CA SER A 55 -7.43 -2.46 -11.54
C SER A 55 -6.47 -1.40 -11.01
N ARG A 56 -6.40 -1.23 -9.68
CA ARG A 56 -5.48 -0.33 -8.97
C ARG A 56 -4.20 -1.04 -8.49
N GLY A 57 -4.00 -2.32 -8.84
CA GLY A 57 -2.85 -3.11 -8.40
C GLY A 57 -2.85 -3.41 -6.89
N VAL A 58 -4.00 -3.21 -6.20
CA VAL A 58 -4.15 -3.48 -4.76
C VAL A 58 -4.59 -4.93 -4.57
N ARG A 59 -3.78 -5.73 -3.88
CA ARG A 59 -4.12 -7.11 -3.55
C ARG A 59 -5.01 -7.21 -2.33
N VAL A 60 -5.79 -8.28 -2.28
CA VAL A 60 -6.71 -8.56 -1.17
C VAL A 60 -6.30 -9.87 -0.51
N TYR A 61 -5.72 -9.76 0.69
CA TYR A 61 -5.46 -10.90 1.56
C TYR A 61 -6.66 -11.11 2.47
N VAL A 62 -6.99 -12.35 2.73
CA VAL A 62 -8.16 -12.70 3.54
C VAL A 62 -7.74 -13.57 4.71
N VAL A 63 -8.11 -13.16 5.91
CA VAL A 63 -7.90 -13.90 7.15
C VAL A 63 -9.25 -14.37 7.66
N GLY A 64 -9.48 -15.66 7.58
CA GLY A 64 -10.70 -16.30 8.10
C GLY A 64 -10.66 -16.42 9.62
N VAL A 65 -11.70 -15.97 10.29
CA VAL A 65 -11.86 -16.00 11.74
C VAL A 65 -13.09 -16.80 12.11
N GLY A 66 -12.97 -17.70 13.06
CA GLY A 66 -14.07 -18.53 13.54
C GLY A 66 -13.86 -20.01 13.33
N THR A 67 -14.89 -20.79 13.53
CA THR A 67 -14.90 -22.24 13.35
C THR A 67 -15.99 -22.67 12.38
N THR A 68 -15.76 -23.75 11.66
CA THR A 68 -16.79 -24.34 10.78
C THR A 68 -17.97 -24.93 11.55
N ALA A 69 -17.77 -25.29 12.83
CA ALA A 69 -18.86 -25.74 13.69
C ALA A 69 -19.79 -24.57 14.03
N GLY A 70 -19.28 -23.34 13.93
CA GLY A 70 -20.02 -22.13 14.23
C GLY A 70 -20.25 -21.92 15.72
N GLY A 71 -20.92 -20.82 15.99
CA GLY A 71 -21.33 -20.44 17.36
C GLY A 71 -22.51 -19.48 17.31
N LEU A 72 -23.22 -19.40 18.40
CA LEU A 72 -24.27 -18.40 18.59
C LEU A 72 -23.60 -17.07 18.97
N ILE A 73 -23.95 -16.01 18.26
CA ILE A 73 -23.59 -14.66 18.69
C ILE A 73 -24.47 -14.34 19.89
N PRO A 74 -23.90 -14.01 21.08
CA PRO A 74 -24.68 -13.68 22.24
C PRO A 74 -25.54 -12.45 21.96
N ASP A 75 -26.82 -12.54 22.30
CA ASP A 75 -27.75 -11.44 22.14
C ASP A 75 -27.26 -10.21 22.93
N LEU A 76 -27.40 -9.05 22.29
CA LEU A 76 -27.29 -7.79 23.02
C LEU A 76 -28.32 -7.76 24.16
N PRO A 77 -28.02 -7.13 25.30
CA PRO A 77 -28.96 -7.05 26.39
C PRO A 77 -30.31 -6.52 25.88
N PRO A 78 -31.44 -7.18 26.26
CA PRO A 78 -32.75 -6.85 25.74
C PRO A 78 -33.07 -5.38 25.97
N GLN A 79 -33.33 -4.66 24.90
CA GLN A 79 -33.82 -3.29 24.99
C GLN A 79 -35.30 -3.33 25.40
N PRO A 80 -35.74 -2.51 26.38
CA PRO A 80 -37.14 -2.44 26.74
C PRO A 80 -37.96 -2.10 25.50
N TYR A 81 -38.95 -2.92 25.20
CA TYR A 81 -39.93 -2.79 24.08
C TYR A 81 -39.49 -3.31 22.69
N GLN A 82 -38.39 -4.02 22.53
CA GLN A 82 -38.08 -4.74 21.29
C GLN A 82 -38.30 -6.25 21.47
N GLN A 83 -38.96 -6.88 20.48
CA GLN A 83 -38.97 -8.33 20.36
C GLN A 83 -37.54 -8.78 20.11
N LEU A 84 -37.03 -9.74 20.92
CA LEU A 84 -35.71 -10.34 20.73
C LEU A 84 -35.62 -10.91 19.30
N PRO A 85 -34.64 -10.48 18.50
CA PRO A 85 -34.39 -11.12 17.21
C PRO A 85 -34.01 -12.59 17.43
N PRO A 86 -34.22 -13.47 16.46
CA PRO A 86 -33.76 -14.85 16.55
C PRO A 86 -32.25 -14.87 16.75
N PRO A 87 -31.71 -15.84 17.52
CA PRO A 87 -30.28 -15.95 17.75
C PRO A 87 -29.54 -16.12 16.42
N ILE A 88 -28.51 -15.31 16.20
CA ILE A 88 -27.70 -15.36 14.99
C ILE A 88 -26.64 -16.44 15.18
N HIS A 89 -26.61 -17.41 14.28
CA HIS A 89 -25.58 -18.44 14.22
C HIS A 89 -24.54 -18.03 13.17
N SER A 90 -23.28 -17.82 13.59
CA SER A 90 -22.18 -17.53 12.69
C SER A 90 -21.28 -18.75 12.56
N SER A 91 -20.82 -19.02 11.33
CA SER A 91 -19.88 -20.10 11.03
C SER A 91 -18.89 -19.65 9.95
N LEU A 92 -17.66 -20.15 10.03
CA LEU A 92 -16.61 -19.83 9.07
C LEU A 92 -16.90 -20.45 7.70
N ASP A 93 -17.09 -19.61 6.69
CA ASP A 93 -17.22 -20.02 5.28
C ASP A 93 -15.87 -19.91 4.55
N ARG A 94 -15.06 -20.96 4.69
CA ARG A 94 -13.74 -21.07 4.04
C ARG A 94 -13.83 -20.97 2.53
N ARG A 95 -14.93 -21.45 1.93
CA ARG A 95 -15.06 -21.51 0.47
C ARG A 95 -15.19 -20.10 -0.11
N SER A 96 -16.09 -19.31 0.45
CA SER A 96 -16.30 -17.92 0.04
C SER A 96 -15.05 -17.06 0.27
N LEU A 97 -14.41 -17.21 1.43
CA LEU A 97 -13.20 -16.45 1.77
C LEU A 97 -12.02 -16.76 0.85
N ARG A 98 -11.82 -18.04 0.48
CA ARG A 98 -10.79 -18.42 -0.50
C ARG A 98 -11.08 -17.83 -1.88
N ALA A 99 -12.32 -17.89 -2.32
CA ALA A 99 -12.73 -17.32 -3.61
C ALA A 99 -12.47 -15.80 -3.65
N ILE A 100 -12.73 -15.09 -2.54
CA ILE A 100 -12.43 -13.66 -2.42
C ILE A 100 -10.93 -13.38 -2.51
N ALA A 101 -10.09 -14.15 -1.79
CA ALA A 101 -8.65 -14.00 -1.82
C ALA A 101 -8.08 -14.26 -3.23
N GLU A 102 -8.50 -15.34 -3.89
CA GLU A 102 -8.11 -15.70 -5.25
C GLU A 102 -8.54 -14.62 -6.25
N ALA A 103 -9.80 -14.19 -6.17
CA ALA A 103 -10.32 -13.11 -7.02
C ALA A 103 -9.60 -11.78 -6.77
N GLY A 104 -9.19 -11.50 -5.53
CA GLY A 104 -8.40 -10.32 -5.16
C GLY A 104 -6.91 -10.41 -5.47
N GLY A 105 -6.42 -11.57 -5.99
CA GLY A 105 -5.02 -11.80 -6.33
C GLY A 105 -4.09 -11.91 -5.12
N GLY A 106 -4.63 -12.14 -3.93
CA GLY A 106 -3.91 -12.39 -2.68
C GLY A 106 -4.01 -13.84 -2.23
N GLN A 107 -3.87 -14.05 -0.92
CA GLN A 107 -3.87 -15.37 -0.28
C GLN A 107 -4.90 -15.41 0.86
N TYR A 108 -5.38 -16.64 1.16
CA TYR A 108 -6.26 -16.92 2.27
C TYR A 108 -5.48 -17.57 3.41
N PHE A 109 -5.69 -17.04 4.61
CA PHE A 109 -5.14 -17.55 5.86
C PHE A 109 -6.28 -17.87 6.82
N GLU A 110 -6.04 -18.74 7.80
CA GLU A 110 -7.03 -19.09 8.82
C GLU A 110 -6.44 -18.89 10.21
N LEU A 111 -7.04 -17.99 10.96
CA LEU A 111 -6.63 -17.72 12.34
C LEU A 111 -6.88 -18.95 13.22
N GLY A 112 -5.88 -19.34 14.01
CA GLY A 112 -5.94 -20.53 14.86
C GLY A 112 -5.41 -21.81 14.21
N THR A 113 -5.26 -21.84 12.87
CA THR A 113 -4.52 -22.93 12.17
C THR A 113 -3.05 -22.56 12.04
N GLU A 114 -2.78 -21.31 11.74
CA GLU A 114 -1.44 -20.73 11.68
C GLU A 114 -1.29 -19.69 12.80
N ARG A 115 -0.05 -19.43 13.19
CA ARG A 115 0.23 -18.39 14.16
C ARG A 115 0.08 -17.03 13.49
N ASP A 116 -0.53 -16.09 14.18
CA ASP A 116 -0.81 -14.72 13.71
C ASP A 116 0.45 -13.99 13.25
N GLU A 117 1.60 -14.21 13.93
CA GLU A 117 2.86 -13.61 13.50
C GLU A 117 3.34 -14.17 12.16
N VAL A 118 3.09 -15.45 11.88
CA VAL A 118 3.47 -16.09 10.60
C VAL A 118 2.63 -15.52 9.47
N ILE A 119 1.31 -15.41 9.67
CA ILE A 119 0.38 -14.78 8.72
C ILE A 119 0.82 -13.36 8.40
N ALA A 120 1.12 -12.56 9.43
CA ALA A 120 1.56 -11.17 9.26
C ALA A 120 2.88 -11.08 8.49
N LEU A 121 3.86 -11.93 8.81
CA LEU A 121 5.16 -11.96 8.13
C LEU A 121 5.02 -12.38 6.67
N GLU A 122 4.15 -13.34 6.36
CA GLU A 122 3.94 -13.80 4.99
C GLU A 122 3.30 -12.72 4.12
N ILE A 123 2.26 -12.05 4.63
CA ILE A 123 1.63 -10.89 3.96
C ILE A 123 2.66 -9.77 3.75
N LEU A 124 3.43 -9.42 4.78
CA LEU A 124 4.43 -8.36 4.69
C LEU A 124 5.54 -8.69 3.71
N SER A 125 6.01 -9.95 3.69
CA SER A 125 7.08 -10.39 2.76
C SER A 125 6.63 -10.29 1.31
N ASP A 126 5.39 -10.67 0.98
CA ASP A 126 4.85 -10.56 -0.38
C ASP A 126 4.69 -9.09 -0.81
N ILE A 127 4.20 -8.23 0.11
CA ILE A 127 4.10 -6.78 -0.14
C ILE A 127 5.49 -6.17 -0.37
N GLN A 128 6.48 -6.51 0.48
CA GLN A 128 7.84 -5.97 0.37
C GLN A 128 8.54 -6.44 -0.90
N GLN A 129 8.41 -7.71 -1.26
CA GLN A 129 8.99 -8.23 -2.50
C GLN A 129 8.48 -7.49 -3.73
N ARG A 130 7.21 -7.10 -3.73
CA ARG A 130 6.61 -6.30 -4.81
C ARG A 130 7.07 -4.87 -4.78
N ALA A 131 7.13 -4.24 -3.60
CA ALA A 131 7.63 -2.89 -3.47
C ALA A 131 9.06 -2.76 -4.02
N GLN A 132 9.90 -3.79 -3.83
CA GLN A 132 11.25 -3.84 -4.40
C GLN A 132 11.24 -3.92 -5.93
N VAL A 133 10.31 -4.68 -6.52
CA VAL A 133 10.18 -4.76 -7.99
C VAL A 133 9.80 -3.39 -8.56
N PHE A 134 8.86 -2.67 -7.92
CA PHE A 134 8.50 -1.32 -8.33
C PHE A 134 9.64 -0.30 -8.16
N GLN A 135 10.45 -0.42 -7.10
CA GLN A 135 11.62 0.44 -6.91
C GLN A 135 12.74 0.18 -7.90
N GLN A 136 12.86 -1.05 -8.40
CA GLN A 136 13.92 -1.40 -9.34
C GLN A 136 13.65 -0.87 -10.75
N GLU A 137 12.40 -0.58 -11.12
CA GLU A 137 12.05 0.11 -12.37
C GLU A 137 12.35 1.62 -12.31
N ASP A 138 12.44 2.20 -11.12
CA ASP A 138 12.71 3.62 -10.90
C ASP A 138 14.17 3.94 -10.58
N ILE A 139 15.11 3.14 -11.03
CA ILE A 139 16.47 3.64 -11.15
C ILE A 139 16.43 4.70 -12.28
N TYR A 140 15.96 5.89 -11.92
CA TYR A 140 16.31 7.09 -12.65
C TYR A 140 17.83 7.10 -12.68
N THR A 141 18.39 6.78 -13.83
CA THR A 141 19.78 7.09 -14.09
C THR A 141 19.84 8.59 -13.91
N GLU A 142 20.36 9.03 -12.75
CA GLU A 142 20.47 10.44 -12.43
C GLU A 142 21.38 11.07 -13.48
N LEU A 143 20.74 11.54 -14.56
CA LEU A 143 21.41 12.07 -15.75
C LEU A 143 22.10 13.41 -15.47
N TYR A 144 22.01 13.91 -14.24
CA TYR A 144 22.68 15.17 -13.88
C TYR A 144 24.21 15.02 -13.77
N TRP A 145 24.71 13.82 -13.43
CA TRP A 145 26.16 13.57 -13.32
C TRP A 145 26.97 13.88 -14.59
N PRO A 146 26.60 13.39 -15.78
CA PRO A 146 27.32 13.74 -17.00
C PRO A 146 27.18 15.22 -17.36
N LEU A 147 26.03 15.85 -17.07
CA LEU A 147 25.87 17.30 -17.26
C LEU A 147 26.76 18.10 -16.32
N LEU A 148 26.88 17.70 -15.05
CA LEU A 148 27.72 18.31 -14.07
C LEU A 148 29.21 18.13 -14.40
N ALA A 149 29.61 16.94 -14.86
CA ALA A 149 30.97 16.66 -15.31
C ALA A 149 31.35 17.46 -16.54
N THR A 150 30.45 17.59 -17.53
CA THR A 150 30.70 18.41 -18.73
C THR A 150 30.80 19.90 -18.37
N ALA A 151 29.93 20.41 -17.49
CA ALA A 151 29.98 21.79 -17.03
C ALA A 151 31.30 22.08 -16.28
N ALA A 152 31.71 21.18 -15.38
CA ALA A 152 32.98 21.28 -14.68
C ALA A 152 34.19 21.25 -15.63
N GLY A 153 34.16 20.35 -16.64
CA GLY A 153 35.18 20.30 -17.70
C GLY A 153 35.28 21.59 -18.49
N LEU A 154 34.15 22.16 -18.90
CA LEU A 154 34.12 23.45 -19.61
C LEU A 154 34.65 24.60 -18.74
N LEU A 155 34.34 24.63 -17.46
CA LEU A 155 34.85 25.60 -16.50
C LEU A 155 36.39 25.45 -16.35
N CYS A 156 36.91 24.22 -16.22
CA CYS A 156 38.35 23.95 -16.16
C CYS A 156 39.06 24.42 -17.43
N ILE A 157 38.52 24.13 -18.62
CA ILE A 157 39.08 24.60 -19.88
C ILE A 157 39.01 26.13 -19.96
N GLY A 158 37.90 26.73 -19.60
CA GLY A 158 37.71 28.19 -19.58
C GLY A 158 38.75 28.90 -18.67
N THR A 159 39.04 28.31 -17.51
CA THR A 159 40.02 28.89 -16.58
C THR A 159 41.46 28.82 -17.11
N LEU A 160 41.80 27.85 -17.98
CA LEU A 160 43.11 27.75 -18.60
C LEU A 160 43.39 28.88 -19.62
N PHE A 161 42.32 29.46 -20.21
CA PHE A 161 42.46 30.58 -21.15
C PHE A 161 42.48 31.96 -20.48
N VAL A 162 42.29 32.03 -19.17
CA VAL A 162 42.35 33.31 -18.43
C VAL A 162 43.79 33.68 -18.19
N LYS A 163 44.26 34.75 -18.82
CA LYS A 163 45.62 35.24 -18.82
C LYS A 163 46.05 35.88 -17.49
N ASP A 164 45.08 36.37 -16.68
CA ASP A 164 45.33 37.01 -15.40
C ASP A 164 44.99 36.10 -14.22
N ARG A 165 46.03 35.61 -13.54
CA ARG A 165 45.89 34.69 -12.39
C ARG A 165 45.18 35.30 -11.18
N THR A 166 45.13 36.62 -11.07
CA THR A 166 44.43 37.33 -9.98
C THR A 166 42.92 37.22 -10.09
N GLN A 167 42.35 37.19 -11.30
CA GLN A 167 40.91 36.99 -11.50
C GLN A 167 40.48 35.57 -11.16
N LEU A 168 41.30 34.57 -11.35
CA LEU A 168 41.04 33.17 -11.00
C LEU A 168 40.76 32.98 -9.51
N TRP A 169 41.49 33.65 -8.62
CA TRP A 169 41.27 33.55 -7.19
C TRP A 169 39.93 34.16 -6.74
N TRP A 170 39.50 35.27 -7.38
CA TRP A 170 38.20 35.86 -7.10
C TRP A 170 37.07 35.01 -7.57
N GLN A 171 37.15 34.36 -8.72
CA GLN A 171 36.13 33.44 -9.24
C GLN A 171 36.01 32.18 -8.40
N LEU A 172 37.13 31.62 -7.95
CA LEU A 172 37.13 30.46 -7.02
C LEU A 172 36.54 30.82 -5.66
N ALA A 173 36.84 31.99 -5.12
CA ALA A 173 36.24 32.46 -3.86
C ALA A 173 34.72 32.64 -3.96
N ILE A 174 34.23 33.26 -5.06
CA ILE A 174 32.80 33.44 -5.30
C ILE A 174 32.11 32.08 -5.50
N GLY A 175 32.68 31.18 -6.29
CA GLY A 175 32.16 29.83 -6.51
C GLY A 175 32.04 29.02 -5.23
N LEU A 176 33.06 29.05 -4.39
CA LEU A 176 33.09 28.38 -3.09
C LEU A 176 32.02 28.94 -2.14
N THR A 177 31.85 30.26 -2.14
CA THR A 177 30.82 30.92 -1.31
C THR A 177 29.42 30.53 -1.74
N ILE A 178 29.16 30.44 -3.04
CA ILE A 178 27.85 30.01 -3.57
C ILE A 178 27.53 28.57 -3.19
N VAL A 179 28.50 27.66 -3.30
CA VAL A 179 28.35 26.26 -2.91
C VAL A 179 28.06 26.13 -1.41
N LEU A 180 28.75 26.96 -0.59
CA LEU A 180 28.57 26.92 0.87
C LEU A 180 27.24 27.51 1.36
N VAL A 181 26.61 28.35 0.56
CA VAL A 181 25.29 28.95 0.84
C VAL A 181 24.15 28.03 0.36
N LEU A 182 24.42 27.14 -0.63
CA LEU A 182 23.43 26.21 -1.19
C LEU A 182 23.43 24.82 -0.53
N LEU A 183 24.40 24.52 0.31
CA LEU A 183 24.51 23.33 1.16
C LEU A 183 23.91 23.57 2.54
#